data_8fac290ee1c9afea74bc456efb878db8
#
_entry.id   8fac290ee1c9afea74bc456efb878db8
#
_cell.length_a   1.000
_cell.length_b   1.000
_cell.length_c   1.000
_cell.angle_alpha   90.00
_cell.angle_beta   90.00
_cell.angle_gamma   90.00
#
_symmetry.space_group_name_H-M   'P 1'
#
loop_
_entity.id
_entity.type
_entity.pdbx_description
1 polymer ?
#
loop_
_entity_poly.entity_id
_entity_poly.type
_entity_poly.pdbx_seq_one_letter_code
_entity_poly.pdbx_strand_id
1 'polypeptide(L)'
;MSLRRFTIITLICVAASLSACKTPRSVQELSNEQVVANVRTIAFYREYDPGVEHAMTRWEKPITIAYVGEINERQRKELHDHINELSELSGRTFIEVAPHQADLVAFMAPEAFERVLDTYREEYRRFFSSDDAMERVTRGMADEAVCFGRILTDTETGALEEAMVVIPTDIDRFMVRSCIVEELTQVMGPVNDSDEIKPSIFNDRSGNLLLSDHDRMIVRVLYDDRLRSGMTWVEAEPIVREIVADLHRQ
;
A
#
# COMPACT_ATOMS: atom_id res chain seq x y z
N MET A 1 27.00 48.06 75.68
CA MET A 1 25.78 48.17 74.81
C MET A 1 26.09 47.49 73.53
N SER A 2 25.57 46.25 73.35
CA SER A 2 25.86 45.43 72.23
C SER A 2 24.61 45.38 71.34
N LEU A 3 24.69 45.89 70.11
CA LEU A 3 23.63 45.81 69.09
C LEU A 3 23.71 44.46 68.41
N ARG A 4 22.69 43.62 68.59
CA ARG A 4 22.48 42.37 67.82
C ARG A 4 21.89 42.71 66.44
N ARG A 5 22.61 42.38 65.40
CA ARG A 5 22.09 42.44 64.02
C ARG A 5 21.26 41.21 63.76
N PHE A 6 19.99 41.39 63.40
CA PHE A 6 19.13 40.34 62.88
C PHE A 6 19.31 40.19 61.34
N THR A 7 19.73 39.04 60.90
CA THR A 7 19.82 38.73 59.50
C THR A 7 18.49 38.03 59.05
N ILE A 8 17.76 38.69 58.16
CA ILE A 8 16.55 38.17 57.59
C ILE A 8 16.97 37.28 56.39
N ILE A 9 16.72 35.97 56.46
CA ILE A 9 16.92 35.06 55.36
C ILE A 9 15.62 35.03 54.58
N THR A 10 15.65 35.62 53.38
CA THR A 10 14.52 35.53 52.41
C THR A 10 14.58 34.19 51.67
N LEU A 11 13.60 33.32 51.94
CA LEU A 11 13.45 32.04 51.24
C LEU A 11 12.81 32.31 49.88
N ILE A 12 13.59 32.20 48.80
CA ILE A 12 13.07 32.26 47.42
C ILE A 12 12.52 30.88 47.06
N CYS A 13 11.20 30.73 47.03
CA CYS A 13 10.54 29.57 46.45
C CYS A 13 10.69 29.62 44.92
N VAL A 14 11.57 28.79 44.37
CA VAL A 14 11.63 28.52 42.94
C VAL A 14 10.50 27.55 42.62
N ALA A 15 9.42 28.07 42.01
CA ALA A 15 8.38 27.26 41.43
C ALA A 15 8.92 26.56 40.16
N ALA A 16 9.25 25.29 40.26
CA ALA A 16 9.57 24.47 39.12
C ALA A 16 8.28 24.25 38.30
N SER A 17 8.17 24.95 37.17
CA SER A 17 7.14 24.70 36.17
C SER A 17 7.40 23.34 35.54
N LEU A 18 6.61 22.34 35.93
CA LEU A 18 6.49 21.06 35.26
C LEU A 18 5.96 21.33 33.86
N SER A 19 6.85 21.40 32.86
CA SER A 19 6.46 21.27 31.45
C SER A 19 5.87 19.88 31.28
N ALA A 20 4.55 19.83 31.18
CA ALA A 20 3.86 18.61 30.77
C ALA A 20 4.42 18.23 29.40
N CYS A 21 5.19 17.14 29.35
CA CYS A 21 5.47 16.45 28.09
C CYS A 21 4.11 16.18 27.43
N LYS A 22 3.85 16.85 26.31
CA LYS A 22 2.72 16.49 25.45
C LYS A 22 3.01 15.06 25.00
N THR A 23 2.26 14.10 25.51
CA THR A 23 2.15 12.75 24.92
C THR A 23 1.96 12.92 23.42
N PRO A 24 2.66 12.12 22.59
CA PRO A 24 2.42 12.16 21.16
C PRO A 24 0.92 11.92 20.95
N ARG A 25 0.32 12.72 20.07
CA ARG A 25 -1.09 12.61 19.68
C ARG A 25 -1.35 11.15 19.37
N SER A 26 -2.23 10.50 20.12
CA SER A 26 -2.75 9.20 19.76
C SER A 26 -3.24 9.28 18.32
N VAL A 27 -2.78 8.37 17.46
CA VAL A 27 -3.37 8.18 16.14
C VAL A 27 -4.87 8.05 16.39
N GLN A 28 -5.67 8.97 15.84
CA GLN A 28 -7.11 8.95 16.06
C GLN A 28 -7.63 7.67 15.42
N GLU A 29 -8.10 6.76 16.25
CA GLU A 29 -8.67 5.50 15.80
C GLU A 29 -9.89 5.81 14.92
N LEU A 30 -9.88 5.30 13.68
CA LEU A 30 -10.96 5.54 12.75
C LEU A 30 -12.23 4.81 13.22
N SER A 31 -13.38 5.45 13.09
CA SER A 31 -14.65 4.79 13.37
C SER A 31 -14.94 3.69 12.33
N ASN A 32 -15.77 2.72 12.69
CA ASN A 32 -16.21 1.66 11.76
C ASN A 32 -16.74 2.26 10.44
N GLU A 33 -17.54 3.33 10.51
CA GLU A 33 -18.10 4.00 9.34
C GLU A 33 -17.01 4.57 8.42
N GLN A 34 -15.98 5.16 8.99
CA GLN A 34 -14.85 5.68 8.21
C GLN A 34 -14.06 4.55 7.54
N VAL A 35 -13.82 3.46 8.25
CA VAL A 35 -13.14 2.29 7.66
C VAL A 35 -13.97 1.69 6.53
N VAL A 36 -15.28 1.50 6.71
CA VAL A 36 -16.19 1.01 5.67
C VAL A 36 -16.20 1.92 4.45
N ALA A 37 -16.28 3.24 4.66
CA ALA A 37 -16.21 4.21 3.57
C ALA A 37 -14.88 4.15 2.81
N ASN A 38 -13.76 4.02 3.53
CA ASN A 38 -12.44 3.93 2.94
C ASN A 38 -12.24 2.61 2.17
N VAL A 39 -12.73 1.48 2.68
CA VAL A 39 -12.75 0.20 1.93
C VAL A 39 -13.49 0.37 0.61
N ARG A 40 -14.66 1.03 0.61
CA ARG A 40 -15.39 1.33 -0.64
C ARG A 40 -14.52 2.14 -1.60
N THR A 41 -13.96 3.25 -1.10
CA THR A 41 -13.15 4.16 -1.92
C THR A 41 -11.95 3.44 -2.55
N ILE A 42 -11.22 2.64 -1.78
CA ILE A 42 -9.96 2.05 -2.22
C ILE A 42 -10.16 0.79 -3.06
N ALA A 43 -11.20 -0.01 -2.79
CA ALA A 43 -11.35 -1.33 -3.43
C ALA A 43 -12.43 -1.37 -4.52
N PHE A 44 -13.37 -0.41 -4.55
CA PHE A 44 -14.49 -0.40 -5.50
C PHE A 44 -14.44 0.74 -6.51
N TYR A 45 -13.42 1.60 -6.46
CA TYR A 45 -13.14 2.60 -7.49
C TYR A 45 -11.78 2.36 -8.13
N ARG A 46 -11.49 3.09 -9.19
CA ARG A 46 -10.24 3.01 -9.95
C ARG A 46 -9.72 4.42 -10.19
N GLU A 47 -8.43 4.62 -10.02
CA GLU A 47 -7.75 5.90 -10.24
C GLU A 47 -8.02 6.45 -11.66
N TYR A 48 -7.93 5.57 -12.66
CA TYR A 48 -8.07 5.96 -14.08
C TYR A 48 -9.50 5.87 -14.63
N ASP A 49 -10.51 5.61 -13.77
CA ASP A 49 -11.93 5.60 -14.13
C ASP A 49 -12.76 6.28 -13.04
N PRO A 50 -12.53 7.60 -12.82
CA PRO A 50 -13.06 8.31 -11.67
C PRO A 50 -14.59 8.38 -11.71
N GLY A 51 -15.20 8.07 -10.56
CA GLY A 51 -16.64 8.12 -10.37
C GLY A 51 -17.41 6.89 -10.85
N VAL A 52 -16.74 5.89 -11.41
CA VAL A 52 -17.33 4.60 -11.77
C VAL A 52 -17.04 3.59 -10.67
N GLU A 53 -18.09 2.98 -10.13
CA GLU A 53 -17.96 1.91 -9.14
C GLU A 53 -17.79 0.56 -9.86
N HIS A 54 -16.76 -0.17 -9.47
CA HIS A 54 -16.42 -1.48 -10.01
C HIS A 54 -16.74 -2.59 -9.00
N ALA A 55 -16.84 -3.82 -9.49
CA ALA A 55 -16.86 -4.98 -8.63
C ALA A 55 -15.48 -5.18 -7.96
N MET A 56 -15.47 -5.75 -6.76
CA MET A 56 -14.27 -6.07 -6.00
C MET A 56 -13.39 -7.06 -6.75
N THR A 57 -12.09 -6.82 -6.71
CA THR A 57 -11.09 -7.75 -7.24
C THR A 57 -10.09 -8.13 -6.17
N ARG A 58 -9.67 -9.39 -6.14
CA ARG A 58 -8.58 -9.88 -5.29
C ARG A 58 -8.03 -11.20 -5.84
N TRP A 59 -6.90 -11.65 -5.33
CA TRP A 59 -6.39 -12.98 -5.62
C TRP A 59 -7.22 -14.05 -4.88
N GLU A 60 -7.73 -15.01 -5.61
CA GLU A 60 -8.47 -16.14 -5.03
C GLU A 60 -7.64 -17.43 -4.95
N LYS A 61 -6.42 -17.41 -5.52
CA LYS A 61 -5.44 -18.51 -5.56
C LYS A 61 -4.11 -18.09 -4.90
N PRO A 62 -3.20 -19.02 -4.60
CA PRO A 62 -1.80 -18.69 -4.30
C PRO A 62 -1.19 -17.88 -5.43
N ILE A 63 -0.28 -16.96 -5.10
CA ILE A 63 0.31 -16.01 -6.03
C ILE A 63 1.71 -16.48 -6.40
N THR A 64 1.93 -16.79 -7.67
CA THR A 64 3.29 -17.00 -8.16
C THR A 64 3.93 -15.66 -8.50
N ILE A 65 5.12 -15.39 -7.95
CA ILE A 65 5.81 -14.10 -8.10
C ILE A 65 7.21 -14.28 -8.70
N ALA A 66 7.61 -13.33 -9.54
CA ALA A 66 8.98 -13.21 -10.01
C ALA A 66 9.49 -11.77 -9.90
N TYR A 67 10.78 -11.65 -9.66
CA TYR A 67 11.50 -10.39 -9.67
C TYR A 67 12.39 -10.34 -10.90
N VAL A 68 12.28 -9.32 -11.72
CA VAL A 68 13.10 -9.13 -12.92
C VAL A 68 13.83 -7.79 -12.86
N GLY A 69 15.05 -7.73 -13.40
CA GLY A 69 15.90 -6.56 -13.35
C GLY A 69 16.95 -6.61 -12.25
N GLU A 70 17.55 -5.46 -11.94
CA GLU A 70 18.65 -5.36 -10.99
C GLU A 70 18.14 -4.92 -9.61
N ILE A 71 18.43 -5.76 -8.60
CA ILE A 71 18.03 -5.50 -7.21
C ILE A 71 19.21 -5.78 -6.26
N ASN A 72 19.48 -4.86 -5.35
CA ASN A 72 20.49 -5.06 -4.31
C ASN A 72 19.91 -5.80 -3.10
N GLU A 73 20.77 -6.25 -2.18
CA GLU A 73 20.36 -7.03 -0.99
C GLU A 73 19.34 -6.31 -0.11
N ARG A 74 19.46 -4.99 0.05
CA ARG A 74 18.52 -4.19 0.84
C ARG A 74 17.13 -4.17 0.18
N GLN A 75 17.06 -3.89 -1.11
CA GLN A 75 15.81 -3.86 -1.87
C GLN A 75 15.15 -5.25 -1.88
N ARG A 76 15.94 -6.31 -2.03
CA ARG A 76 15.44 -7.69 -1.92
C ARG A 76 14.84 -7.95 -0.54
N LYS A 77 15.51 -7.51 0.52
CA LYS A 77 14.98 -7.63 1.88
C LYS A 77 13.68 -6.86 2.05
N GLU A 78 13.61 -5.61 1.58
CA GLU A 78 12.41 -4.78 1.66
C GLU A 78 11.23 -5.41 0.92
N LEU A 79 11.45 -5.98 -0.27
CA LEU A 79 10.46 -6.76 -1.02
C LEU A 79 9.98 -7.98 -0.22
N HIS A 80 10.91 -8.81 0.27
CA HIS A 80 10.55 -10.02 1.02
C HIS A 80 9.81 -9.70 2.32
N ASP A 81 10.25 -8.68 3.06
CA ASP A 81 9.58 -8.24 4.29
C ASP A 81 8.12 -7.85 3.98
N HIS A 82 7.91 -7.06 2.92
CA HIS A 82 6.57 -6.61 2.55
C HIS A 82 5.69 -7.74 1.99
N ILE A 83 6.23 -8.64 1.18
CA ILE A 83 5.52 -9.84 0.69
C ILE A 83 5.09 -10.73 1.87
N ASN A 84 5.95 -10.91 2.87
CA ASN A 84 5.58 -11.65 4.08
C ASN A 84 4.44 -10.97 4.85
N GLU A 85 4.49 -9.64 4.99
CA GLU A 85 3.40 -8.87 5.60
C GLU A 85 2.09 -9.05 4.82
N LEU A 86 2.11 -8.92 3.48
CA LEU A 86 0.93 -9.13 2.64
C LEU A 86 0.41 -10.57 2.74
N SER A 87 1.30 -11.56 2.83
CA SER A 87 0.93 -12.97 3.03
C SER A 87 0.20 -13.18 4.35
N GLU A 88 0.70 -12.59 5.44
CA GLU A 88 0.07 -12.66 6.77
C GLU A 88 -1.30 -11.95 6.80
N LEU A 89 -1.40 -10.79 6.16
CA LEU A 89 -2.64 -9.99 6.14
C LEU A 89 -3.73 -10.62 5.28
N SER A 90 -3.36 -11.18 4.13
CA SER A 90 -4.29 -11.72 3.13
C SER A 90 -4.56 -13.22 3.28
N GLY A 91 -3.71 -13.93 4.00
CA GLY A 91 -3.73 -15.41 4.02
C GLY A 91 -3.31 -16.04 2.68
N ARG A 92 -2.82 -15.26 1.70
CA ARG A 92 -2.36 -15.77 0.41
C ARG A 92 -0.89 -16.16 0.49
N THR A 93 -0.56 -17.33 -0.08
CA THR A 93 0.83 -17.78 -0.18
C THR A 93 1.48 -17.19 -1.42
N PHE A 94 2.67 -16.63 -1.27
CA PHE A 94 3.51 -16.19 -2.39
C PHE A 94 4.58 -17.24 -2.67
N ILE A 95 4.75 -17.59 -3.95
CA ILE A 95 5.67 -18.63 -4.41
C ILE A 95 6.58 -18.01 -5.48
N GLU A 96 7.88 -17.88 -5.19
CA GLU A 96 8.84 -17.38 -6.18
C GLU A 96 9.07 -18.40 -7.27
N VAL A 97 8.94 -17.98 -8.53
CA VAL A 97 9.08 -18.82 -9.74
C VAL A 97 9.87 -18.08 -10.83
N ALA A 98 10.12 -18.75 -11.94
CA ALA A 98 10.71 -18.09 -13.13
C ALA A 98 9.73 -17.05 -13.73
N PRO A 99 10.21 -15.95 -14.35
CA PRO A 99 9.36 -14.84 -14.82
C PRO A 99 8.21 -15.25 -15.74
N HIS A 100 8.44 -16.21 -16.64
CA HIS A 100 7.42 -16.72 -17.56
C HIS A 100 6.35 -17.60 -16.89
N GLN A 101 6.49 -17.93 -15.62
CA GLN A 101 5.56 -18.75 -14.81
C GLN A 101 4.86 -17.94 -13.74
N ALA A 102 5.24 -16.67 -13.58
CA ALA A 102 4.72 -15.82 -12.51
C ALA A 102 3.37 -15.19 -12.90
N ASP A 103 2.42 -15.21 -11.98
CA ASP A 103 1.19 -14.43 -12.07
C ASP A 103 1.47 -12.94 -11.74
N LEU A 104 2.40 -12.67 -10.81
CA LEU A 104 2.84 -11.34 -10.43
C LEU A 104 4.31 -11.14 -10.81
N VAL A 105 4.61 -10.14 -11.64
CA VAL A 105 5.99 -9.79 -12.01
C VAL A 105 6.34 -8.42 -11.46
N ALA A 106 7.37 -8.35 -10.61
CA ALA A 106 7.94 -7.11 -10.14
C ALA A 106 9.17 -6.74 -10.99
N PHE A 107 8.99 -5.70 -11.82
CA PHE A 107 10.05 -5.14 -12.65
C PHE A 107 10.85 -4.14 -11.82
N MET A 108 12.05 -4.53 -11.44
CA MET A 108 13.00 -3.70 -10.70
C MET A 108 13.90 -2.99 -11.72
N ALA A 109 13.49 -1.78 -12.08
CA ALA A 109 14.06 -1.07 -13.21
C ALA A 109 15.06 0.00 -12.77
N PRO A 110 16.36 -0.10 -13.12
CA PRO A 110 17.27 1.02 -13.06
C PRO A 110 16.92 2.04 -14.17
N GLU A 111 17.52 3.23 -14.11
CA GLU A 111 17.33 4.42 -15.00
C GLU A 111 17.06 4.12 -16.50
N ALA A 112 17.50 2.98 -16.98
CA ALA A 112 17.17 2.50 -18.30
C ALA A 112 16.07 1.43 -18.23
N PHE A 113 14.85 1.83 -17.87
CA PHE A 113 13.67 0.98 -17.99
C PHE A 113 13.59 0.32 -19.37
N GLU A 114 14.05 1.01 -20.42
CA GLU A 114 14.19 0.47 -21.77
C GLU A 114 15.01 -0.84 -21.81
N ARG A 115 16.10 -0.96 -21.02
CA ARG A 115 16.90 -2.20 -20.99
C ARG A 115 16.18 -3.37 -20.32
N VAL A 116 15.35 -3.09 -19.33
CA VAL A 116 14.50 -4.12 -18.70
C VAL A 116 13.45 -4.57 -19.70
N LEU A 117 12.85 -3.64 -20.41
CA LEU A 117 11.89 -3.93 -21.50
C LEU A 117 12.51 -4.75 -22.62
N ASP A 118 13.74 -4.46 -23.04
CA ASP A 118 14.43 -5.23 -24.08
C ASP A 118 14.66 -6.68 -23.65
N THR A 119 14.95 -6.92 -22.36
CA THR A 119 15.24 -8.26 -21.84
C THR A 119 13.97 -9.04 -21.52
N TYR A 120 12.94 -8.37 -20.98
CA TYR A 120 11.71 -9.00 -20.47
C TYR A 120 10.48 -8.50 -21.21
N ARG A 121 10.63 -8.24 -22.52
CA ARG A 121 9.56 -7.63 -23.34
C ARG A 121 8.31 -8.50 -23.39
N GLU A 122 8.44 -9.80 -23.45
CA GLU A 122 7.29 -10.71 -23.53
C GLU A 122 6.48 -10.70 -22.23
N GLU A 123 7.18 -10.78 -21.08
CA GLU A 123 6.57 -10.72 -19.76
C GLU A 123 5.87 -9.39 -19.51
N TYR A 124 6.43 -8.29 -19.98
CA TYR A 124 5.83 -6.96 -19.85
C TYR A 124 4.68 -6.76 -20.84
N ARG A 125 4.88 -7.16 -22.10
CA ARG A 125 3.92 -6.97 -23.20
C ARG A 125 2.56 -7.62 -22.94
N ARG A 126 2.51 -8.74 -22.23
CA ARG A 126 1.26 -9.47 -21.96
C ARG A 126 0.22 -8.65 -21.18
N PHE A 127 0.65 -7.63 -20.45
CA PHE A 127 -0.22 -6.72 -19.71
C PHE A 127 -0.89 -5.63 -20.56
N PHE A 128 -0.67 -5.64 -21.87
CA PHE A 128 -1.18 -4.61 -22.79
C PHE A 128 -1.91 -5.23 -23.97
N SER A 129 -2.95 -4.55 -24.44
CA SER A 129 -3.75 -5.00 -25.58
C SER A 129 -2.98 -4.93 -26.92
N SER A 130 -1.97 -4.07 -27.03
CA SER A 130 -1.13 -3.89 -28.22
C SER A 130 0.22 -3.31 -27.85
N ASP A 131 1.19 -3.39 -28.80
CA ASP A 131 2.49 -2.73 -28.65
C ASP A 131 2.34 -1.21 -28.54
N ASP A 132 1.43 -0.61 -29.34
CA ASP A 132 1.13 0.81 -29.26
C ASP A 132 0.57 1.22 -27.89
N ALA A 133 -0.25 0.37 -27.25
CA ALA A 133 -0.76 0.61 -25.90
C ALA A 133 0.38 0.54 -24.88
N MET A 134 1.23 -0.47 -24.98
CA MET A 134 2.42 -0.61 -24.15
C MET A 134 3.34 0.62 -24.26
N GLU A 135 3.69 1.03 -25.48
CA GLU A 135 4.56 2.19 -25.70
C GLU A 135 3.98 3.53 -25.21
N ARG A 136 2.66 3.72 -25.36
CA ARG A 136 2.00 4.93 -24.82
C ARG A 136 2.07 4.99 -23.32
N VAL A 137 1.75 3.88 -22.64
CA VAL A 137 1.78 3.80 -21.18
C VAL A 137 3.22 3.97 -20.69
N THR A 138 4.18 3.25 -21.26
CA THR A 138 5.59 3.33 -20.85
C THR A 138 6.16 4.75 -21.03
N ARG A 139 5.80 5.47 -22.09
CA ARG A 139 6.22 6.86 -22.29
C ARG A 139 5.54 7.82 -21.33
N GLY A 140 4.23 7.68 -21.10
CA GLY A 140 3.48 8.53 -20.16
C GLY A 140 3.99 8.40 -18.74
N MET A 141 4.39 7.22 -18.34
CA MET A 141 4.91 6.92 -17.00
C MET A 141 6.32 7.42 -16.76
N ALA A 142 7.16 7.46 -17.78
CA ALA A 142 8.48 8.08 -17.67
C ALA A 142 8.39 9.60 -17.36
N ASP A 143 7.28 10.22 -17.72
CA ASP A 143 7.06 11.66 -17.55
C ASP A 143 6.30 12.02 -16.25
N GLU A 144 5.49 11.14 -15.68
CA GLU A 144 4.53 11.49 -14.61
C GLU A 144 4.56 10.59 -13.37
N ALA A 145 4.97 9.35 -13.47
CA ALA A 145 4.93 8.40 -12.36
C ALA A 145 6.31 7.84 -12.01
N VAL A 146 6.61 7.82 -10.72
CA VAL A 146 7.85 7.22 -10.21
C VAL A 146 7.77 5.69 -10.22
N CYS A 147 6.61 5.12 -9.93
CA CYS A 147 6.32 3.68 -9.96
C CYS A 147 4.85 3.45 -10.35
N PHE A 148 4.51 2.23 -10.73
CA PHE A 148 3.13 1.88 -11.04
C PHE A 148 2.86 0.38 -10.99
N GLY A 149 1.58 0.04 -10.76
CA GLY A 149 1.06 -1.32 -10.87
C GLY A 149 0.04 -1.47 -12.00
N ARG A 150 -0.13 -2.69 -12.47
CA ARG A 150 -1.17 -3.07 -13.41
C ARG A 150 -1.72 -4.45 -13.09
N ILE A 151 -3.02 -4.60 -13.18
CA ILE A 151 -3.72 -5.85 -12.92
C ILE A 151 -4.49 -6.32 -14.15
N LEU A 152 -4.62 -7.63 -14.29
CA LEU A 152 -5.55 -8.29 -15.21
C LEU A 152 -6.47 -9.17 -14.38
N THR A 153 -7.76 -9.12 -14.71
CA THR A 153 -8.80 -9.88 -14.02
C THR A 153 -9.49 -10.85 -14.96
N ASP A 154 -9.89 -11.98 -14.42
CA ASP A 154 -10.84 -12.86 -15.11
C ASP A 154 -12.17 -12.11 -15.31
N THR A 155 -12.68 -12.13 -16.53
CA THR A 155 -13.87 -11.36 -16.94
C THR A 155 -15.18 -11.95 -16.42
N GLU A 156 -15.21 -13.20 -16.01
CA GLU A 156 -16.41 -13.86 -15.51
C GLU A 156 -16.52 -13.75 -13.98
N THR A 157 -15.40 -13.91 -13.29
CA THR A 157 -15.35 -13.96 -11.82
C THR A 157 -14.88 -12.67 -11.19
N GLY A 158 -14.19 -11.79 -11.93
CA GLY A 158 -13.53 -10.60 -11.40
C GLY A 158 -12.27 -10.90 -10.57
N ALA A 159 -11.83 -12.17 -10.49
CA ALA A 159 -10.63 -12.54 -9.75
C ALA A 159 -9.37 -11.99 -10.44
N LEU A 160 -8.37 -11.60 -9.62
CA LEU A 160 -7.06 -11.26 -10.14
C LEU A 160 -6.38 -12.50 -10.72
N GLU A 161 -5.94 -12.42 -11.95
CA GLU A 161 -5.25 -13.48 -12.67
C GLU A 161 -3.77 -13.19 -12.85
N GLU A 162 -3.45 -11.96 -13.25
CA GLU A 162 -2.08 -11.50 -13.43
C GLU A 162 -1.92 -10.08 -12.94
N ALA A 163 -0.71 -9.75 -12.49
CA ALA A 163 -0.33 -8.39 -12.12
C ALA A 163 1.14 -8.12 -12.45
N MET A 164 1.45 -6.85 -12.66
CA MET A 164 2.82 -6.37 -12.68
C MET A 164 2.95 -5.11 -11.84
N VAL A 165 4.15 -4.90 -11.32
CA VAL A 165 4.59 -3.63 -10.74
C VAL A 165 5.90 -3.21 -11.38
N VAL A 166 6.09 -1.90 -11.57
CA VAL A 166 7.35 -1.33 -12.07
C VAL A 166 7.89 -0.40 -11.01
N ILE A 167 9.08 -0.69 -10.52
CA ILE A 167 9.72 0.00 -9.41
C ILE A 167 11.10 0.47 -9.86
N PRO A 168 11.35 1.79 -10.05
CA PRO A 168 12.67 2.33 -10.29
C PRO A 168 13.61 2.02 -9.11
N THR A 169 14.82 1.55 -9.40
CA THR A 169 15.75 1.10 -8.34
C THR A 169 16.91 2.04 -8.05
N ASP A 170 17.11 3.04 -8.89
CA ASP A 170 18.19 4.02 -8.86
C ASP A 170 17.77 5.43 -8.43
N ILE A 171 16.55 5.54 -7.94
CA ILE A 171 15.99 6.74 -7.32
C ILE A 171 16.28 6.78 -5.81
N ASP A 172 15.83 7.82 -5.12
CA ASP A 172 15.98 7.91 -3.65
C ASP A 172 15.45 6.66 -2.94
N ARG A 173 16.20 6.17 -1.97
CA ARG A 173 15.90 4.91 -1.26
C ARG A 173 14.52 4.89 -0.57
N PHE A 174 14.05 6.06 -0.11
CA PHE A 174 12.75 6.15 0.54
C PHE A 174 11.63 6.04 -0.50
N MET A 175 11.86 6.61 -1.68
CA MET A 175 10.94 6.47 -2.82
C MET A 175 10.87 5.02 -3.29
N VAL A 176 12.02 4.33 -3.45
CA VAL A 176 12.02 2.88 -3.78
C VAL A 176 11.18 2.08 -2.79
N ARG A 177 11.35 2.36 -1.48
CA ARG A 177 10.59 1.66 -0.44
C ARG A 177 9.09 2.00 -0.50
N SER A 178 8.74 3.28 -0.71
CA SER A 178 7.35 3.71 -0.91
C SER A 178 6.72 2.92 -2.07
N CYS A 179 7.37 2.93 -3.23
CA CYS A 179 6.93 2.18 -4.40
C CYS A 179 6.74 0.67 -4.14
N ILE A 180 7.67 0.04 -3.42
CA ILE A 180 7.55 -1.38 -3.05
C ILE A 180 6.27 -1.62 -2.24
N VAL A 181 6.04 -0.80 -1.21
CA VAL A 181 4.92 -0.99 -0.30
C VAL A 181 3.59 -0.66 -0.98
N GLU A 182 3.54 0.42 -1.71
CA GLU A 182 2.33 0.91 -2.39
C GLU A 182 1.92 -0.02 -3.53
N GLU A 183 2.76 -0.19 -4.53
CA GLU A 183 2.43 -0.94 -5.75
C GLU A 183 2.11 -2.41 -5.46
N LEU A 184 2.92 -3.08 -4.61
CA LEU A 184 2.64 -4.46 -4.25
C LEU A 184 1.35 -4.61 -3.43
N THR A 185 0.96 -3.59 -2.66
CA THR A 185 -0.32 -3.62 -1.95
C THR A 185 -1.49 -3.35 -2.90
N GLN A 186 -1.35 -2.39 -3.81
CA GLN A 186 -2.41 -2.07 -4.77
C GLN A 186 -2.74 -3.26 -5.69
N VAL A 187 -1.74 -4.00 -6.16
CA VAL A 187 -1.97 -5.19 -6.98
C VAL A 187 -2.56 -6.38 -6.21
N MET A 188 -2.79 -6.23 -4.89
CA MET A 188 -3.61 -7.16 -4.12
C MET A 188 -5.12 -6.90 -4.25
N GLY A 189 -5.54 -5.81 -4.90
CA GLY A 189 -6.96 -5.48 -5.15
C GLY A 189 -7.41 -4.10 -4.68
N PRO A 190 -6.77 -3.43 -3.70
CA PRO A 190 -7.08 -2.07 -3.29
C PRO A 190 -6.39 -1.06 -4.23
N VAL A 191 -6.92 -0.92 -5.44
CA VAL A 191 -6.24 -0.29 -6.60
C VAL A 191 -6.54 1.19 -6.79
N ASN A 192 -7.26 1.83 -5.88
CA ASN A 192 -7.58 3.25 -5.99
C ASN A 192 -6.84 4.07 -4.94
N ASP A 193 -6.49 5.31 -5.29
CA ASP A 193 -5.89 6.28 -4.37
C ASP A 193 -6.89 7.31 -3.88
N SER A 194 -6.57 7.94 -2.75
CA SER A 194 -7.38 9.00 -2.17
C SER A 194 -6.56 9.97 -1.32
N ASP A 195 -6.54 11.24 -1.71
CA ASP A 195 -5.93 12.33 -0.94
C ASP A 195 -6.57 12.54 0.45
N GLU A 196 -7.75 11.98 0.70
CA GLU A 196 -8.50 12.20 1.95
C GLU A 196 -8.17 11.17 3.03
N ILE A 197 -7.62 10.01 2.67
CA ILE A 197 -7.29 8.93 3.61
C ILE A 197 -5.90 9.17 4.19
N LYS A 198 -5.80 9.39 5.51
CA LYS A 198 -4.54 9.71 6.22
C LYS A 198 -4.53 9.14 7.62
N PRO A 199 -3.38 8.55 8.07
CA PRO A 199 -2.22 8.16 7.25
C PRO A 199 -2.53 6.91 6.41
N SER A 200 -2.11 6.88 5.15
CA SER A 200 -2.34 5.72 4.28
C SER A 200 -1.31 5.69 3.15
N ILE A 201 -0.94 4.49 2.70
CA ILE A 201 -0.13 4.30 1.48
C ILE A 201 -0.96 4.59 0.22
N PHE A 202 -2.28 4.53 0.31
CA PHE A 202 -3.22 4.91 -0.74
C PHE A 202 -3.43 6.43 -0.85
N ASN A 203 -2.43 7.21 -0.42
CA ASN A 203 -2.42 8.65 -0.48
C ASN A 203 -1.01 9.12 -0.85
N ASP A 204 -0.79 9.45 -2.10
CA ASP A 204 0.49 9.87 -2.69
C ASP A 204 1.17 11.02 -1.94
N ARG A 205 0.37 11.81 -1.20
CA ARG A 205 0.87 12.95 -0.41
C ARG A 205 1.22 12.59 1.03
N SER A 206 1.01 11.35 1.44
CA SER A 206 1.23 10.95 2.85
C SER A 206 2.70 10.74 3.20
N GLY A 207 3.53 10.36 2.23
CA GLY A 207 4.92 10.00 2.42
C GLY A 207 5.13 8.78 3.32
N ASN A 208 4.13 7.90 3.40
CA ASN A 208 4.22 6.67 4.18
C ASN A 208 5.16 5.65 3.50
N LEU A 209 6.04 5.07 4.31
CA LEU A 209 7.00 4.05 3.86
C LEU A 209 6.61 2.63 4.30
N LEU A 210 5.50 2.49 4.99
CA LEU A 210 4.96 1.25 5.54
C LEU A 210 3.45 1.33 5.57
N LEU A 211 2.78 0.19 5.56
CA LEU A 211 1.36 0.12 5.82
C LEU A 211 1.04 0.74 7.18
N SER A 212 0.07 1.63 7.22
CA SER A 212 -0.55 2.06 8.47
C SER A 212 -1.45 0.93 9.03
N ASP A 213 -1.87 1.05 10.29
CA ASP A 213 -2.81 0.08 10.85
C ASP A 213 -4.14 0.08 10.07
N HIS A 214 -4.49 1.23 9.50
CA HIS A 214 -5.67 1.35 8.64
C HIS A 214 -5.48 0.61 7.31
N ASP A 215 -4.32 0.73 6.65
CA ASP A 215 -4.02 0.00 5.41
C ASP A 215 -4.05 -1.51 5.64
N ARG A 216 -3.45 -1.97 6.75
CA ARG A 216 -3.51 -3.37 7.18
C ARG A 216 -4.95 -3.86 7.37
N MET A 217 -5.81 -3.01 7.96
CA MET A 217 -7.22 -3.32 8.13
C MET A 217 -7.94 -3.44 6.78
N ILE A 218 -7.68 -2.54 5.83
CA ILE A 218 -8.26 -2.62 4.48
C ILE A 218 -7.89 -3.96 3.82
N VAL A 219 -6.61 -4.36 3.86
CA VAL A 219 -6.16 -5.63 3.28
C VAL A 219 -6.85 -6.83 3.97
N ARG A 220 -6.93 -6.85 5.30
CA ARG A 220 -7.63 -7.92 6.05
C ARG A 220 -9.11 -7.99 5.71
N VAL A 221 -9.78 -6.84 5.56
CA VAL A 221 -11.19 -6.80 5.16
C VAL A 221 -11.36 -7.41 3.77
N LEU A 222 -10.55 -7.00 2.79
CA LEU A 222 -10.62 -7.50 1.43
C LEU A 222 -10.40 -9.01 1.32
N TYR A 223 -9.57 -9.57 2.19
CA TYR A 223 -9.22 -10.99 2.18
C TYR A 223 -9.98 -11.86 3.19
N ASP A 224 -10.98 -11.31 3.88
CA ASP A 224 -11.89 -12.11 4.71
C ASP A 224 -12.67 -13.11 3.84
N ASP A 225 -12.84 -14.33 4.34
CA ASP A 225 -13.47 -15.44 3.61
C ASP A 225 -14.94 -15.21 3.26
N ARG A 226 -15.60 -14.26 3.90
CA ARG A 226 -16.99 -13.85 3.61
C ARG A 226 -17.11 -13.06 2.32
N LEU A 227 -16.02 -12.46 1.83
CA LEU A 227 -15.97 -11.70 0.57
C LEU A 227 -15.38 -12.55 -0.55
N ARG A 228 -15.67 -12.21 -1.78
CA ARG A 228 -15.10 -12.83 -2.99
C ARG A 228 -15.03 -11.84 -4.14
N SER A 229 -14.16 -12.08 -5.07
CA SER A 229 -14.08 -11.33 -6.32
C SER A 229 -15.43 -11.30 -7.05
N GLY A 230 -15.69 -10.24 -7.80
CA GLY A 230 -16.94 -10.04 -8.54
C GLY A 230 -18.09 -9.49 -7.72
N MET A 231 -18.00 -9.40 -6.40
CA MET A 231 -19.03 -8.74 -5.58
C MET A 231 -19.11 -7.25 -5.89
N THR A 232 -20.33 -6.77 -6.12
CA THR A 232 -20.62 -5.33 -6.14
C THR A 232 -20.56 -4.75 -4.74
N TRP A 233 -20.44 -3.42 -4.61
CA TRP A 233 -20.47 -2.78 -3.30
C TRP A 233 -21.77 -3.08 -2.54
N VAL A 234 -22.91 -3.09 -3.23
CA VAL A 234 -24.21 -3.38 -2.62
C VAL A 234 -24.25 -4.76 -1.95
N GLU A 235 -23.58 -5.74 -2.56
CA GLU A 235 -23.48 -7.10 -2.00
C GLU A 235 -22.45 -7.17 -0.87
N ALA A 236 -21.33 -6.46 -1.02
CA ALA A 236 -20.20 -6.51 -0.09
C ALA A 236 -20.42 -5.65 1.16
N GLU A 237 -21.07 -4.49 1.07
CA GLU A 237 -21.20 -3.53 2.17
C GLU A 237 -21.67 -4.14 3.51
N PRO A 238 -22.77 -4.91 3.56
CA PRO A 238 -23.21 -5.49 4.83
C PRO A 238 -22.17 -6.42 5.45
N ILE A 239 -21.46 -7.18 4.62
CA ILE A 239 -20.39 -8.09 5.03
C ILE A 239 -19.16 -7.31 5.53
N VAL A 240 -18.75 -6.27 4.80
CA VAL A 240 -17.65 -5.38 5.20
C VAL A 240 -17.92 -4.74 6.56
N ARG A 241 -19.16 -4.29 6.82
CA ARG A 241 -19.55 -3.74 8.13
C ARG A 241 -19.37 -4.74 9.27
N GLU A 242 -19.76 -5.99 9.05
CA GLU A 242 -19.56 -7.06 10.03
C GLU A 242 -18.08 -7.35 10.28
N ILE A 243 -17.30 -7.46 9.20
CA ILE A 243 -15.84 -7.72 9.29
C ILE A 243 -15.14 -6.60 10.06
N VAL A 244 -15.41 -5.33 9.72
CA VAL A 244 -14.81 -4.18 10.41
C VAL A 244 -15.18 -4.17 11.89
N ALA A 245 -16.42 -4.48 12.23
CA ALA A 245 -16.85 -4.58 13.63
C ALA A 245 -16.17 -5.75 14.36
N ASP A 246 -15.88 -6.87 13.69
CA ASP A 246 -15.16 -8.01 14.27
C ASP A 246 -13.69 -7.65 14.52
N LEU A 247 -13.03 -7.01 13.56
CA LEU A 247 -11.61 -6.62 13.66
C LEU A 247 -11.36 -5.58 14.77
N HIS A 248 -12.27 -4.65 14.99
CA HIS A 248 -12.17 -3.67 16.09
C HIS A 248 -12.41 -4.27 17.48
N ARG A 249 -12.93 -5.50 17.58
CA ARG A 249 -13.11 -6.19 18.87
C ARG A 249 -11.93 -7.07 19.29
N GLN A 250 -10.97 -7.28 18.41
CA GLN A 250 -9.76 -8.07 18.66
C GLN A 250 -8.64 -7.22 19.26
#